data_1acd4eb60e60b5aa84fd139479b3a216
#
_entry.id   1acd4eb60e60b5aa84fd139479b3a216
#
_cell.length_a   1.000
_cell.length_b   1.000
_cell.length_c   1.000
_cell.angle_alpha   90.00
_cell.angle_beta   90.00
_cell.angle_gamma   90.00
#
_symmetry.space_group_name_H-M   'P 1'
#
loop_
_entity.id
_entity.type
_entity.pdbx_description
1 polymer ?
#
loop_
_entity_poly.entity_id
_entity_poly.type
_entity_poly.pdbx_seq_one_letter_code
_entity_poly.pdbx_strand_id
1 'polypeptide(L)'
;MLVSIMTVTMALVPTVQASDITVKVNGEEIHPEMAPIIVEERTLVPLRAVSEALGCDVSWDADTKGITLCDGNNLYFTWIDKDHAFKTSATALEDTTVMDVPPTIMNDYTMVPLRAISEMFGATVNWDGGTSTVTIDYTKKNVEEGLAKKFETYEKVLNLKYDAYKGYADGTGNVVNAEIQLEDGGNIELELYPDIAPKTVANFVKLANEKF
;
A
#
# COMPACT_ATOMS: atom_id res chain seq x y z
N MET A 1 5.51 -26.61 54.04
CA MET A 1 6.46 -25.75 53.33
C MET A 1 6.19 -25.92 51.86
N LEU A 2 5.31 -25.04 51.30
CA LEU A 2 4.93 -25.10 49.88
C LEU A 2 5.90 -24.21 49.10
N VAL A 3 6.68 -24.81 48.21
CA VAL A 3 7.53 -24.11 47.26
C VAL A 3 6.67 -23.75 46.04
N SER A 4 6.35 -22.47 45.91
CA SER A 4 5.67 -21.94 44.74
C SER A 4 6.69 -21.80 43.60
N ILE A 5 6.52 -22.63 42.56
CA ILE A 5 7.31 -22.53 41.32
C ILE A 5 6.67 -21.42 40.47
N MET A 6 7.35 -20.29 40.43
CA MET A 6 6.96 -19.16 39.57
C MET A 6 7.48 -19.44 38.16
N THR A 7 6.58 -19.88 37.25
CA THR A 7 6.89 -20.02 35.82
C THR A 7 6.97 -18.64 35.19
N VAL A 8 8.18 -18.22 34.88
CA VAL A 8 8.43 -17.01 34.07
C VAL A 8 8.14 -17.38 32.62
N THR A 9 6.99 -16.94 32.10
CA THR A 9 6.71 -16.95 30.66
C THR A 9 7.55 -15.88 30.00
N MET A 10 8.63 -16.28 29.38
CA MET A 10 9.47 -15.43 28.55
C MET A 10 8.69 -15.14 27.25
N ALA A 11 8.18 -13.91 27.11
CA ALA A 11 7.60 -13.47 25.86
C ALA A 11 8.70 -13.48 24.79
N LEU A 12 8.48 -14.24 23.70
CA LEU A 12 9.34 -14.18 22.53
C LEU A 12 9.22 -12.75 21.94
N VAL A 13 10.25 -11.95 22.16
CA VAL A 13 10.41 -10.69 21.42
C VAL A 13 10.89 -11.09 20.02
N PRO A 14 10.24 -10.69 18.93
CA PRO A 14 10.72 -10.99 17.58
C PRO A 14 12.13 -10.38 17.44
N THR A 15 13.11 -11.22 17.23
CA THR A 15 14.49 -10.79 16.96
C THR A 15 14.53 -10.23 15.54
N VAL A 16 14.64 -8.91 15.42
CA VAL A 16 14.99 -8.24 14.16
C VAL A 16 16.46 -8.57 13.89
N GLN A 17 16.72 -9.41 12.91
CA GLN A 17 18.07 -9.77 12.51
C GLN A 17 18.41 -8.98 11.26
N ALA A 18 19.41 -8.08 11.36
CA ALA A 18 20.04 -7.50 10.18
C ALA A 18 20.67 -8.67 9.40
N SER A 19 20.26 -8.87 8.17
CA SER A 19 20.75 -9.97 7.34
C SER A 19 21.63 -9.40 6.24
N ASP A 20 22.71 -10.13 5.90
CA ASP A 20 23.54 -9.83 4.73
C ASP A 20 22.77 -10.16 3.43
N ILE A 21 21.56 -9.58 3.30
CA ILE A 21 20.74 -9.76 2.10
C ILE A 21 21.21 -8.77 1.04
N THR A 22 21.62 -9.32 -0.08
CA THR A 22 21.90 -8.55 -1.30
C THR A 22 20.61 -8.37 -2.08
N VAL A 23 20.32 -7.16 -2.52
CA VAL A 23 19.18 -6.85 -3.40
C VAL A 23 19.71 -6.37 -4.75
N LYS A 24 19.25 -7.02 -5.83
CA LYS A 24 19.58 -6.65 -7.19
C LYS A 24 18.32 -6.28 -7.97
N VAL A 25 18.38 -5.17 -8.68
CA VAL A 25 17.32 -4.71 -9.59
C VAL A 25 17.87 -4.70 -11.01
N ASN A 26 17.25 -5.46 -11.91
CA ASN A 26 17.71 -5.62 -13.30
C ASN A 26 19.20 -5.99 -13.43
N GLY A 27 19.70 -6.81 -12.49
CA GLY A 27 21.08 -7.26 -12.44
C GLY A 27 22.04 -6.32 -11.71
N GLU A 28 21.66 -5.09 -11.38
CA GLU A 28 22.45 -4.13 -10.62
C GLU A 28 22.16 -4.24 -9.12
N GLU A 29 23.20 -4.30 -8.30
CA GLU A 29 23.07 -4.33 -6.85
C GLU A 29 22.73 -2.93 -6.32
N ILE A 30 21.69 -2.86 -5.49
CA ILE A 30 21.34 -1.62 -4.80
C ILE A 30 21.91 -1.63 -3.39
N HIS A 31 22.33 -0.47 -2.91
CA HIS A 31 22.91 -0.29 -1.57
C HIS A 31 22.06 0.69 -0.77
N PRO A 32 20.95 0.22 -0.16
CA PRO A 32 20.09 1.06 0.66
C PRO A 32 20.82 1.54 1.90
N GLU A 33 20.54 2.78 2.34
CA GLU A 33 21.14 3.35 3.56
C GLU A 33 20.82 2.52 4.83
N MET A 34 19.65 1.93 4.89
CA MET A 34 19.30 0.94 5.90
C MET A 34 19.29 -0.44 5.26
N ALA A 35 20.05 -1.38 5.83
CA ALA A 35 20.11 -2.75 5.34
C ALA A 35 18.72 -3.44 5.35
N PRO A 36 18.46 -4.34 4.40
CA PRO A 36 17.28 -5.20 4.44
C PRO A 36 17.20 -5.98 5.76
N ILE A 37 15.99 -6.18 6.27
CA ILE A 37 15.73 -6.94 7.49
C ILE A 37 14.70 -8.03 7.23
N ILE A 38 14.69 -9.06 8.07
CA ILE A 38 13.66 -10.10 8.04
C ILE A 38 12.71 -9.90 9.21
N VAL A 39 11.43 -9.74 8.89
CA VAL A 39 10.33 -9.66 9.85
C VAL A 39 9.27 -10.66 9.41
N GLU A 40 8.85 -11.57 10.29
CA GLU A 40 7.83 -12.59 10.01
C GLU A 40 8.08 -13.34 8.68
N GLU A 41 9.33 -13.75 8.46
CA GLU A 41 9.78 -14.45 7.25
C GLU A 41 9.65 -13.61 5.95
N ARG A 42 9.47 -12.31 6.05
CA ARG A 42 9.44 -11.38 4.92
C ARG A 42 10.66 -10.46 4.94
N THR A 43 11.27 -10.28 3.78
CA THR A 43 12.34 -9.30 3.62
C THR A 43 11.74 -7.92 3.50
N LEU A 44 12.00 -7.06 4.48
CA LEU A 44 11.65 -5.66 4.45
C LEU A 44 12.86 -4.84 4.00
N VAL A 45 12.59 -3.85 3.16
CA VAL A 45 13.60 -2.95 2.59
C VAL A 45 13.13 -1.50 2.70
N PRO A 46 14.04 -0.53 2.72
CA PRO A 46 13.65 0.87 2.59
C PRO A 46 12.91 1.09 1.27
N LEU A 47 11.68 1.57 1.37
CA LEU A 47 10.78 1.77 0.24
C LEU A 47 11.44 2.59 -0.87
N ARG A 48 12.04 3.74 -0.50
CA ARG A 48 12.65 4.67 -1.45
C ARG A 48 13.73 3.99 -2.29
N ALA A 49 14.63 3.24 -1.66
CA ALA A 49 15.74 2.60 -2.36
C ALA A 49 15.28 1.64 -3.47
N VAL A 50 14.25 0.83 -3.20
CA VAL A 50 13.71 -0.11 -4.20
C VAL A 50 12.90 0.64 -5.25
N SER A 51 12.04 1.58 -4.84
CA SER A 51 11.19 2.31 -5.77
C SER A 51 12.01 3.16 -6.75
N GLU A 52 13.05 3.85 -6.28
CA GLU A 52 13.95 4.63 -7.15
C GLU A 52 14.74 3.74 -8.10
N ALA A 53 15.21 2.57 -7.63
CA ALA A 53 15.90 1.60 -8.50
C ALA A 53 14.96 1.03 -9.58
N LEU A 54 13.67 0.95 -9.32
CA LEU A 54 12.64 0.60 -10.30
C LEU A 54 12.24 1.81 -11.18
N GLY A 55 12.78 2.99 -10.91
CA GLY A 55 12.47 4.24 -11.62
C GLY A 55 11.09 4.79 -11.31
N CYS A 56 10.63 4.58 -10.08
CA CYS A 56 9.36 5.09 -9.56
C CYS A 56 9.61 6.30 -8.66
N ASP A 57 8.74 7.30 -8.77
CA ASP A 57 8.72 8.43 -7.85
C ASP A 57 7.99 8.05 -6.56
N VAL A 58 8.48 8.57 -5.43
CA VAL A 58 7.93 8.31 -4.09
C VAL A 58 7.55 9.62 -3.43
N SER A 59 6.31 9.73 -2.99
CA SER A 59 5.81 10.84 -2.17
C SER A 59 5.32 10.33 -0.82
N TRP A 60 5.57 11.11 0.22
CA TRP A 60 5.20 10.83 1.61
C TRP A 60 4.31 11.95 2.14
N ASP A 61 3.21 11.57 2.76
CA ASP A 61 2.35 12.47 3.51
C ASP A 61 2.42 12.16 5.01
N ALA A 62 2.95 13.09 5.77
CA ALA A 62 3.14 12.93 7.20
C ALA A 62 1.82 12.97 8.01
N ASP A 63 0.82 13.69 7.52
CA ASP A 63 -0.45 13.86 8.22
C ASP A 63 -1.28 12.57 8.21
N THR A 64 -1.33 11.92 7.05
CA THR A 64 -2.07 10.65 6.87
C THR A 64 -1.21 9.42 7.02
N LYS A 65 0.12 9.57 7.12
CA LYS A 65 1.11 8.49 7.00
C LYS A 65 0.97 7.74 5.68
N GLY A 66 0.53 8.45 4.65
CA GLY A 66 0.28 7.92 3.32
C GLY A 66 1.53 7.90 2.46
N ILE A 67 1.63 6.89 1.63
CA ILE A 67 2.70 6.67 0.67
C ILE A 67 2.07 6.62 -0.70
N THR A 68 2.55 7.48 -1.60
CA THR A 68 2.17 7.46 -3.01
C THR A 68 3.40 7.12 -3.85
N LEU A 69 3.23 6.16 -4.76
CA LEU A 69 4.26 5.74 -5.70
C LEU A 69 3.76 5.95 -7.12
N CYS A 70 4.65 6.36 -8.02
CA CYS A 70 4.33 6.59 -9.43
C CYS A 70 5.37 5.90 -10.32
N ASP A 71 4.93 4.97 -11.17
CA ASP A 71 5.80 4.30 -12.16
C ASP A 71 5.78 4.99 -13.53
N GLY A 72 5.16 6.15 -13.62
CA GLY A 72 4.94 6.89 -14.86
C GLY A 72 3.67 6.49 -15.61
N ASN A 73 3.04 5.37 -15.29
CA ASN A 73 1.78 4.91 -15.90
C ASN A 73 0.66 4.74 -14.88
N ASN A 74 1.03 4.36 -13.68
CA ASN A 74 0.11 4.04 -12.60
C ASN A 74 0.53 4.76 -11.33
N LEU A 75 -0.45 4.90 -10.46
CA LEU A 75 -0.24 5.36 -9.11
C LEU A 75 -0.61 4.25 -8.15
N TYR A 76 0.17 4.17 -7.10
CA TYR A 76 0.01 3.17 -6.07
C TYR A 76 -0.05 3.89 -4.73
N PHE A 77 -0.94 3.43 -3.87
CA PHE A 77 -1.16 4.01 -2.55
C PHE A 77 -1.08 2.94 -1.49
N THR A 78 -0.39 3.23 -0.42
CA THR A 78 -0.39 2.44 0.80
C THR A 78 -0.17 3.35 2.01
N TRP A 79 -0.32 2.84 3.21
CA TRP A 79 -0.17 3.59 4.45
C TRP A 79 0.65 2.81 5.46
N ILE A 80 1.30 3.51 6.36
CA ILE A 80 1.95 2.88 7.51
C ILE A 80 0.91 2.13 8.33
N ASP A 81 1.29 0.94 8.79
CA ASP A 81 0.46 0.04 9.62
C ASP A 81 -0.82 -0.45 8.92
N LYS A 82 -0.91 -0.34 7.58
CA LYS A 82 -2.01 -0.91 6.79
C LYS A 82 -1.48 -1.98 5.86
N ASP A 83 -2.15 -3.11 5.84
CA ASP A 83 -1.80 -4.29 5.05
C ASP A 83 -2.29 -4.25 3.59
N HIS A 84 -2.89 -3.13 3.18
CA HIS A 84 -3.45 -2.96 1.84
C HIS A 84 -2.66 -1.93 1.04
N ALA A 85 -2.44 -2.23 -0.24
CA ALA A 85 -1.98 -1.28 -1.24
C ALA A 85 -2.95 -1.26 -2.42
N PHE A 86 -3.18 -0.08 -2.97
CA PHE A 86 -4.11 0.14 -4.08
C PHE A 86 -3.34 0.60 -5.30
N LYS A 87 -3.69 0.05 -6.45
CA LYS A 87 -3.24 0.52 -7.74
C LYS A 87 -4.37 1.27 -8.43
N THR A 88 -4.07 2.42 -9.04
CA THR A 88 -5.01 3.13 -9.89
C THR A 88 -4.39 3.40 -11.25
N SER A 89 -5.15 3.13 -12.29
CA SER A 89 -4.84 3.54 -13.65
C SER A 89 -5.69 4.75 -14.07
N ALA A 90 -5.45 5.27 -15.27
CA ALA A 90 -6.18 6.42 -15.82
C ALA A 90 -7.72 6.27 -15.78
N THR A 91 -8.22 5.06 -15.70
CA THR A 91 -9.65 4.77 -15.91
C THR A 91 -10.31 4.01 -14.77
N ALA A 92 -9.55 3.41 -13.85
CA ALA A 92 -10.10 2.57 -12.79
C ALA A 92 -9.23 2.53 -11.55
N LEU A 93 -9.85 2.34 -10.39
CA LEU A 93 -9.19 1.83 -9.21
C LEU A 93 -9.06 0.32 -9.44
N GLU A 94 -7.86 -0.13 -9.72
CA GLU A 94 -7.56 -1.53 -9.98
C GLU A 94 -6.85 -2.10 -8.75
N ASP A 95 -7.12 -3.34 -8.49
CA ASP A 95 -6.49 -4.27 -7.55
C ASP A 95 -5.97 -3.74 -6.21
N THR A 96 -6.46 -4.41 -5.20
CA THR A 96 -5.92 -4.33 -3.84
C THR A 96 -4.87 -5.42 -3.69
N THR A 97 -3.64 -5.04 -3.41
CA THR A 97 -2.60 -5.96 -2.96
C THR A 97 -2.66 -6.04 -1.44
N VAL A 98 -2.83 -7.23 -0.89
CA VAL A 98 -2.74 -7.48 0.55
C VAL A 98 -1.31 -7.89 0.88
N MET A 99 -0.73 -7.23 1.86
CA MET A 99 0.62 -7.49 2.35
C MET A 99 0.56 -8.26 3.66
N ASP A 100 1.30 -9.35 3.77
CA ASP A 100 1.37 -10.13 5.02
C ASP A 100 1.97 -9.30 6.18
N VAL A 101 2.90 -8.41 5.85
CA VAL A 101 3.50 -7.46 6.79
C VAL A 101 3.26 -6.05 6.27
N PRO A 102 2.60 -5.17 7.04
CA PRO A 102 2.33 -3.81 6.60
C PRO A 102 3.61 -2.95 6.52
N PRO A 103 3.60 -1.87 5.72
CA PRO A 103 4.63 -0.85 5.78
C PRO A 103 4.80 -0.32 7.19
N THR A 104 6.04 -0.19 7.64
CA THR A 104 6.35 0.28 9.00
C THR A 104 7.49 1.30 8.98
N ILE A 105 7.59 2.14 10.00
CA ILE A 105 8.71 3.07 10.17
C ILE A 105 9.70 2.46 11.14
N MET A 106 10.96 2.34 10.70
CA MET A 106 12.08 1.87 11.52
C MET A 106 13.29 2.77 11.30
N ASN A 107 13.83 3.36 12.37
CA ASN A 107 14.98 4.28 12.32
C ASN A 107 14.80 5.39 11.26
N ASP A 108 13.62 5.99 11.20
CA ASP A 108 13.22 7.03 10.24
C ASP A 108 13.09 6.57 8.77
N TYR A 109 13.23 5.27 8.49
CA TYR A 109 12.98 4.70 7.17
C TYR A 109 11.61 4.02 7.11
N THR A 110 10.91 4.24 6.00
CA THR A 110 9.72 3.46 5.67
C THR A 110 10.16 2.11 5.11
N MET A 111 9.95 1.07 5.88
CA MET A 111 10.27 -0.31 5.53
C MET A 111 9.04 -0.99 4.95
N VAL A 112 9.20 -1.70 3.84
CA VAL A 112 8.10 -2.38 3.13
C VAL A 112 8.48 -3.81 2.75
N PRO A 113 7.50 -4.73 2.65
CA PRO A 113 7.75 -6.07 2.13
C PRO A 113 8.21 -5.97 0.67
N LEU A 114 9.48 -6.32 0.43
CA LEU A 114 10.12 -6.15 -0.88
C LEU A 114 9.31 -6.80 -2.00
N ARG A 115 8.89 -8.05 -1.81
CA ARG A 115 8.14 -8.80 -2.83
C ARG A 115 6.81 -8.12 -3.15
N ALA A 116 6.01 -7.80 -2.15
CA ALA A 116 4.69 -7.21 -2.34
C ALA A 116 4.77 -5.88 -3.13
N ILE A 117 5.71 -5.02 -2.77
CA ILE A 117 5.91 -3.74 -3.48
C ILE A 117 6.41 -3.96 -4.90
N SER A 118 7.38 -4.85 -5.11
CA SER A 118 7.94 -5.09 -6.45
C SER A 118 6.91 -5.72 -7.39
N GLU A 119 6.17 -6.73 -6.92
CA GLU A 119 5.12 -7.38 -7.71
C GLU A 119 3.95 -6.44 -8.03
N MET A 120 3.65 -5.49 -7.14
CA MET A 120 2.65 -4.45 -7.38
C MET A 120 3.00 -3.59 -8.61
N PHE A 121 4.28 -3.35 -8.87
CA PHE A 121 4.76 -2.70 -10.09
C PHE A 121 4.76 -3.63 -11.31
N GLY A 122 4.54 -4.93 -11.10
CA GLY A 122 4.61 -5.96 -12.15
C GLY A 122 6.03 -6.50 -12.36
N ALA A 123 6.91 -6.32 -11.37
CA ALA A 123 8.23 -6.95 -11.38
C ALA A 123 8.16 -8.43 -10.99
N THR A 124 9.12 -9.21 -11.44
CA THR A 124 9.33 -10.58 -10.98
C THR A 124 10.37 -10.59 -9.87
N VAL A 125 10.08 -11.26 -8.76
CA VAL A 125 10.97 -11.33 -7.59
C VAL A 125 11.42 -12.76 -7.36
N ASN A 126 12.73 -12.99 -7.39
CA ASN A 126 13.36 -14.28 -7.13
C ASN A 126 14.24 -14.20 -5.88
N TRP A 127 14.26 -15.27 -5.10
CA TRP A 127 15.11 -15.42 -3.92
C TRP A 127 16.08 -16.58 -4.10
N ASP A 128 17.35 -16.32 -3.93
CA ASP A 128 18.41 -17.33 -3.83
C ASP A 128 18.87 -17.46 -2.37
N GLY A 129 18.43 -18.51 -1.70
CA GLY A 129 18.79 -18.79 -0.31
C GLY A 129 20.26 -19.21 -0.12
N GLY A 130 20.93 -19.67 -1.18
CA GLY A 130 22.34 -20.06 -1.13
C GLY A 130 23.29 -18.85 -1.05
N THR A 131 22.88 -17.76 -1.64
CA THR A 131 23.65 -16.50 -1.67
C THR A 131 22.99 -15.37 -0.88
N SER A 132 21.84 -15.63 -0.26
CA SER A 132 21.01 -14.59 0.40
C SER A 132 20.73 -13.41 -0.52
N THR A 133 20.43 -13.67 -1.79
CA THR A 133 20.23 -12.63 -2.79
C THR A 133 18.77 -12.59 -3.26
N VAL A 134 18.19 -11.39 -3.25
CA VAL A 134 16.94 -11.09 -3.93
C VAL A 134 17.24 -10.48 -5.28
N THR A 135 16.65 -11.01 -6.34
CA THR A 135 16.73 -10.45 -7.69
C THR A 135 15.33 -9.96 -8.09
N ILE A 136 15.26 -8.71 -8.54
CA ILE A 136 14.06 -8.06 -9.03
C ILE A 136 14.27 -7.76 -10.52
N ASP A 137 13.46 -8.38 -11.35
CA ASP A 137 13.44 -8.14 -12.79
C ASP A 137 12.21 -7.31 -13.15
N TYR A 138 12.46 -6.09 -13.62
CA TYR A 138 11.42 -5.13 -13.98
C TYR A 138 11.72 -4.45 -15.30
N THR A 139 10.75 -4.44 -16.18
CA THR A 139 10.83 -3.68 -17.43
C THR A 139 9.91 -2.48 -17.33
N LYS A 140 10.51 -1.29 -17.21
CA LYS A 140 9.74 -0.04 -17.21
C LYS A 140 9.02 0.08 -18.55
N LYS A 141 7.70 0.21 -18.51
CA LYS A 141 6.91 0.48 -19.72
C LYS A 141 7.24 1.90 -20.17
N ASN A 142 7.66 2.05 -21.44
CA ASN A 142 7.89 3.37 -22.00
C ASN A 142 6.60 4.19 -21.95
N VAL A 143 6.69 5.34 -21.30
CA VAL A 143 5.61 6.32 -21.26
C VAL A 143 5.64 7.08 -22.58
N GLU A 144 4.59 6.95 -23.38
CA GLU A 144 4.43 7.79 -24.57
C GLU A 144 4.29 9.26 -24.17
N GLU A 145 4.87 10.16 -24.97
CA GLU A 145 4.92 11.62 -24.74
C GLU A 145 3.55 12.27 -24.46
N GLY A 146 2.46 11.60 -24.87
CA GLY A 146 1.08 12.01 -24.56
C GLY A 146 0.63 11.77 -23.11
N LEU A 147 1.38 10.99 -22.33
CA LEU A 147 1.08 10.68 -20.94
C LEU A 147 1.53 11.78 -19.97
N ALA A 148 2.59 12.52 -20.26
CA ALA A 148 3.03 13.66 -19.44
C ALA A 148 1.90 14.68 -19.25
N LYS A 149 1.14 14.95 -20.30
CA LYS A 149 -0.03 15.84 -20.26
C LYS A 149 -1.24 15.23 -19.51
N LYS A 150 -1.33 13.92 -19.50
CA LYS A 150 -2.30 13.20 -18.67
C LYS A 150 -1.91 13.24 -17.19
N PHE A 151 -0.62 13.21 -16.85
CA PHE A 151 -0.16 13.31 -15.46
C PHE A 151 -0.49 14.66 -14.83
N GLU A 152 -0.38 15.75 -15.56
CA GLU A 152 -0.80 17.07 -15.05
C GLU A 152 -2.31 17.10 -14.71
N THR A 153 -3.11 16.39 -15.49
CA THR A 153 -4.53 16.22 -15.21
C THR A 153 -4.75 15.20 -14.08
N TYR A 154 -3.88 14.20 -13.96
CA TYR A 154 -3.89 13.19 -12.91
C TYR A 154 -3.54 13.76 -11.54
N GLU A 155 -2.52 14.59 -11.43
CA GLU A 155 -2.20 15.27 -10.18
C GLU A 155 -3.40 16.06 -9.64
N LYS A 156 -4.14 16.73 -10.52
CA LYS A 156 -5.37 17.41 -10.13
C LYS A 156 -6.47 16.46 -9.66
N VAL A 157 -6.67 15.35 -10.38
CA VAL A 157 -7.67 14.34 -10.00
C VAL A 157 -7.25 13.60 -8.74
N LEU A 158 -5.96 13.39 -8.54
CA LEU A 158 -5.38 12.76 -7.35
C LEU A 158 -5.50 13.65 -6.14
N ASN A 159 -5.13 14.92 -6.26
CA ASN A 159 -5.28 15.87 -5.17
C ASN A 159 -6.75 15.96 -4.74
N LEU A 160 -7.69 15.94 -5.69
CA LEU A 160 -9.12 15.87 -5.37
C LEU A 160 -9.53 14.57 -4.69
N LYS A 161 -9.03 13.42 -5.16
CA LYS A 161 -9.30 12.13 -4.50
C LYS A 161 -8.58 12.00 -3.17
N TYR A 162 -7.37 12.51 -3.08
CA TYR A 162 -6.59 12.51 -1.86
C TYR A 162 -7.24 13.37 -0.78
N ASP A 163 -7.73 14.56 -1.13
CA ASP A 163 -8.49 15.42 -0.23
C ASP A 163 -9.79 14.73 0.23
N ALA A 164 -10.44 13.99 -0.67
CA ALA A 164 -11.62 13.20 -0.32
C ALA A 164 -11.28 12.05 0.64
N TYR A 165 -10.18 11.32 0.42
CA TYR A 165 -9.69 10.29 1.34
C TYR A 165 -9.25 10.87 2.69
N LYS A 166 -8.62 12.03 2.68
CA LYS A 166 -8.27 12.75 3.91
C LYS A 166 -9.52 13.13 4.68
N GLY A 167 -10.51 13.70 4.01
CA GLY A 167 -11.81 14.02 4.59
C GLY A 167 -12.52 12.80 5.19
N TYR A 168 -12.36 11.62 4.58
CA TYR A 168 -12.83 10.36 5.14
C TYR A 168 -12.05 9.95 6.40
N ALA A 169 -10.72 10.02 6.35
CA ALA A 169 -9.86 9.60 7.44
C ALA A 169 -10.00 10.48 8.69
N ASP A 170 -10.27 11.78 8.51
CA ASP A 170 -10.43 12.75 9.60
C ASP A 170 -11.89 13.05 9.94
N GLY A 171 -12.85 12.43 9.24
CA GLY A 171 -14.28 12.58 9.45
C GLY A 171 -14.88 13.90 8.93
N THR A 172 -14.13 14.64 8.09
CA THR A 172 -14.60 15.91 7.49
C THR A 172 -15.22 15.75 6.11
N GLY A 173 -15.12 14.56 5.50
CA GLY A 173 -15.70 14.24 4.19
C GLY A 173 -17.22 14.14 4.21
N ASN A 174 -17.85 14.28 3.04
CA ASN A 174 -19.27 14.08 2.88
C ASN A 174 -19.64 12.60 3.03
N VAL A 175 -20.61 12.30 3.86
CA VAL A 175 -21.13 10.96 4.08
C VAL A 175 -22.62 10.93 3.74
N VAL A 176 -23.03 9.94 2.96
CA VAL A 176 -24.42 9.62 2.69
C VAL A 176 -24.76 8.33 3.43
N ASN A 177 -25.62 8.40 4.43
CA ASN A 177 -26.07 7.22 5.16
C ASN A 177 -27.18 6.53 4.37
N ALA A 178 -27.12 5.22 4.28
CA ALA A 178 -28.14 4.37 3.69
C ALA A 178 -28.40 3.17 4.59
N GLU A 179 -29.59 2.61 4.50
CA GLU A 179 -30.02 1.44 5.27
C GLU A 179 -30.61 0.39 4.32
N ILE A 180 -30.15 -0.84 4.44
CA ILE A 180 -30.74 -2.00 3.77
C ILE A 180 -31.58 -2.74 4.79
N GLN A 181 -32.90 -2.82 4.55
CA GLN A 181 -33.81 -3.61 5.38
C GLN A 181 -33.85 -5.04 4.86
N LEU A 182 -33.59 -5.98 5.74
CA LEU A 182 -33.64 -7.41 5.42
C LEU A 182 -35.05 -7.96 5.64
N GLU A 183 -35.41 -9.01 4.92
CA GLU A 183 -36.73 -9.66 5.03
C GLU A 183 -37.02 -10.25 6.44
N ASP A 184 -35.97 -10.61 7.16
CA ASP A 184 -36.06 -11.14 8.54
C ASP A 184 -36.20 -10.03 9.60
N GLY A 185 -36.25 -8.77 9.18
CA GLY A 185 -36.37 -7.60 10.05
C GLY A 185 -35.04 -7.03 10.54
N GLY A 186 -33.89 -7.56 10.07
CA GLY A 186 -32.60 -6.98 10.33
C GLY A 186 -32.32 -5.77 9.43
N ASN A 187 -31.44 -4.88 9.89
CA ASN A 187 -31.00 -3.72 9.11
C ASN A 187 -29.48 -3.75 8.95
N ILE A 188 -29.01 -3.35 7.77
CA ILE A 188 -27.60 -3.10 7.49
C ILE A 188 -27.43 -1.60 7.25
N GLU A 189 -26.70 -0.94 8.13
CA GLU A 189 -26.36 0.48 7.98
C GLU A 189 -25.13 0.61 7.09
N LEU A 190 -25.17 1.54 6.13
CA LEU A 190 -24.13 1.81 5.17
C LEU A 190 -23.72 3.28 5.23
N GLU A 191 -22.43 3.52 5.19
CA GLU A 191 -21.87 4.85 4.95
C GLU A 191 -21.29 4.89 3.54
N LEU A 192 -21.79 5.80 2.73
CA LEU A 192 -21.38 6.00 1.35
C LEU A 192 -20.61 7.31 1.23
N TYR A 193 -19.50 7.27 0.52
CA TYR A 193 -18.58 8.39 0.42
C TYR A 193 -18.55 8.95 -1.01
N PRO A 194 -19.42 9.95 -1.33
CA PRO A 194 -19.56 10.50 -2.68
C PRO A 194 -18.29 11.20 -3.17
N ASP A 195 -17.48 11.75 -2.27
CA ASP A 195 -16.24 12.42 -2.62
C ASP A 195 -15.18 11.41 -3.10
N ILE A 196 -15.25 10.18 -2.63
CA ILE A 196 -14.34 9.07 -3.01
C ILE A 196 -14.83 8.38 -4.29
N ALA A 197 -16.12 8.05 -4.34
CA ALA A 197 -16.72 7.27 -5.42
C ALA A 197 -18.01 7.92 -5.96
N PRO A 198 -17.95 9.11 -6.56
CA PRO A 198 -19.14 9.90 -6.88
C PRO A 198 -20.10 9.17 -7.81
N LYS A 199 -19.60 8.49 -8.85
CA LYS A 199 -20.46 7.76 -9.79
C LYS A 199 -21.12 6.54 -9.15
N THR A 200 -20.39 5.80 -8.33
CA THR A 200 -20.90 4.61 -7.64
C THR A 200 -21.97 5.01 -6.63
N VAL A 201 -21.71 6.02 -5.82
CA VAL A 201 -22.68 6.53 -4.84
C VAL A 201 -23.90 7.10 -5.52
N ALA A 202 -23.75 7.90 -6.57
CA ALA A 202 -24.88 8.45 -7.32
C ALA A 202 -25.76 7.34 -7.94
N ASN A 203 -25.14 6.29 -8.49
CA ASN A 203 -25.87 5.15 -9.04
C ASN A 203 -26.59 4.35 -7.93
N PHE A 204 -25.94 4.12 -6.80
CA PHE A 204 -26.56 3.44 -5.66
C PHE A 204 -27.78 4.20 -5.15
N VAL A 205 -27.64 5.52 -4.90
CA VAL A 205 -28.73 6.38 -4.42
C VAL A 205 -29.89 6.41 -5.43
N LYS A 206 -29.56 6.47 -6.72
CA LYS A 206 -30.57 6.42 -7.79
C LYS A 206 -31.36 5.11 -7.72
N LEU A 207 -30.70 3.96 -7.72
CA LEU A 207 -31.33 2.64 -7.67
C LEU A 207 -32.17 2.45 -6.40
N ALA A 208 -31.66 2.88 -5.25
CA ALA A 208 -32.40 2.83 -3.99
C ALA A 208 -33.71 3.64 -4.03
N ASN A 209 -33.67 4.84 -4.63
CA ASN A 209 -34.84 5.70 -4.78
C ASN A 209 -35.85 5.17 -5.81
N GLU A 210 -35.40 4.44 -6.83
CA GLU A 210 -36.25 3.80 -7.83
C GLU A 210 -36.88 2.50 -7.31
N LYS A 211 -36.63 2.09 -6.08
CA LYS A 211 -37.13 0.86 -5.43
C LYS A 211 -36.81 -0.39 -6.24
N PHE A 212 -35.56 -0.49 -6.62
CA PHE A 212 -35.05 -1.63 -7.34
C PHE A 212 -34.90 -2.85 -6.42
#